data_9fc7c0f03c5c9d9ea15a945816dbd97e
#
_entry.id   9fc7c0f03c5c9d9ea15a945816dbd97e
#
_cell.length_a   1.000
_cell.length_b   1.000
_cell.length_c   1.000
_cell.angle_alpha   90.00
_cell.angle_beta   90.00
_cell.angle_gamma   90.00
#
_symmetry.space_group_name_H-M   'P 1'
#
loop_
_entity.id
_entity.type
_entity.pdbx_description
1 polymer ?
#
loop_
_entity_poly.entity_id
_entity_poly.type
_entity_poly.pdbx_seq_one_letter_code
_entity_poly.pdbx_strand_id
1 'polypeptide(L)'
;MPDIFNLLARWWKQMLLVIIVALVIVAAIVFTQKPLYLSVTTALPASGILTDKAKIFNNNIQGLYPSLGNSDDLDKILGTAQLDTVFIAVAMTYNLWDHYKIEDKEKQIPQSAAILKSNSKIFRSEYGELKIRVWDTDKNLAPQLANAILEKLNSIHQSVAAASNKSVLETLKNEKDKLGKKIDSLMSSGQARKLPVSSSTATASLWASKFQQYDDLIGEYQLALDTKPDVLVVVEKARAAEKPDKPQRLKLLIATAVISFLFSFLLALFLERRKRRVL
;
A
#
# COMPACT_ATOMS: atom_id res chain seq x y z
N MET A 1 11.19 55.99 10.19
CA MET A 1 11.54 54.55 10.02
C MET A 1 13.05 54.49 9.89
N PRO A 2 13.76 53.56 10.50
CA PRO A 2 15.18 53.41 10.23
C PRO A 2 15.34 53.01 8.75
N ASP A 3 16.22 53.77 8.03
CA ASP A 3 16.54 53.44 6.65
C ASP A 3 17.17 52.06 6.62
N ILE A 4 16.49 51.14 5.97
CA ILE A 4 16.87 49.67 5.89
C ILE A 4 18.30 49.56 5.36
N PHE A 5 18.68 50.42 4.42
CA PHE A 5 20.02 50.45 3.84
C PHE A 5 21.11 50.80 4.84
N ASN A 6 20.86 51.82 5.71
CA ASN A 6 21.79 52.23 6.74
C ASN A 6 21.93 51.16 7.84
N LEU A 7 20.86 50.41 8.14
CA LEU A 7 20.89 49.30 9.08
C LEU A 7 21.71 48.13 8.52
N LEU A 8 21.47 47.76 7.25
CA LEU A 8 22.24 46.75 6.56
C LEU A 8 23.73 47.10 6.48
N ALA A 9 24.07 48.34 6.12
CA ALA A 9 25.45 48.79 6.02
C ALA A 9 26.19 48.77 7.37
N ARG A 10 25.46 48.96 8.47
CA ARG A 10 26.05 49.00 9.83
C ARG A 10 26.24 47.61 10.43
N TRP A 11 25.29 46.68 10.16
CA TRP A 11 25.24 45.35 10.82
C TRP A 11 25.63 44.19 9.88
N TRP A 12 26.07 44.45 8.63
CA TRP A 12 26.31 43.43 7.64
C TRP A 12 27.33 42.35 8.05
N LYS A 13 28.41 42.78 8.79
CA LYS A 13 29.42 41.81 9.27
C LYS A 13 28.85 40.81 10.28
N GLN A 14 27.98 41.28 11.18
CA GLN A 14 27.35 40.43 12.19
C GLN A 14 26.28 39.52 11.56
N MET A 15 25.50 40.09 10.61
CA MET A 15 24.54 39.30 9.84
C MET A 15 25.25 38.16 9.04
N LEU A 16 26.35 38.50 8.38
CA LEU A 16 27.14 37.55 7.62
C LEU A 16 27.74 36.47 8.52
N LEU A 17 28.25 36.84 9.70
CA LEU A 17 28.75 35.87 10.68
C LEU A 17 27.68 34.89 11.13
N VAL A 18 26.47 35.36 11.45
CA VAL A 18 25.34 34.47 11.83
C VAL A 18 24.99 33.52 10.72
N ILE A 19 24.93 34.00 9.47
CA ILE A 19 24.64 33.16 8.31
C ILE A 19 25.69 32.08 8.09
N ILE A 20 27.00 32.45 8.19
CA ILE A 20 28.11 31.52 8.03
C ILE A 20 28.05 30.43 9.11
N VAL A 21 27.89 30.83 10.38
CA VAL A 21 27.79 29.86 11.49
C VAL A 21 26.64 28.92 11.31
N ALA A 22 25.46 29.40 10.92
CA ALA A 22 24.28 28.57 10.65
C ALA A 22 24.55 27.59 9.49
N LEU A 23 25.16 28.05 8.40
CA LEU A 23 25.52 27.21 7.25
C LEU A 23 26.53 26.12 7.60
N VAL A 24 27.56 26.45 8.41
CA VAL A 24 28.57 25.49 8.85
C VAL A 24 27.95 24.39 9.71
N ILE A 25 27.08 24.77 10.66
CA ILE A 25 26.37 23.78 11.51
C ILE A 25 25.50 22.85 10.67
N VAL A 26 24.67 23.41 9.79
CA VAL A 26 23.79 22.60 8.94
C VAL A 26 24.59 21.75 7.94
N ALA A 27 25.66 22.30 7.37
CA ALA A 27 26.55 21.52 6.51
C ALA A 27 27.15 20.32 7.26
N ALA A 28 27.67 20.52 8.47
CA ALA A 28 28.21 19.45 9.29
C ALA A 28 27.17 18.34 9.54
N ILE A 29 25.93 18.70 9.87
CA ILE A 29 24.83 17.75 10.09
C ILE A 29 24.49 17.00 8.81
N VAL A 30 24.30 17.71 7.70
CA VAL A 30 23.84 17.13 6.42
C VAL A 30 24.89 16.23 5.78
N PHE A 31 26.18 16.55 5.94
CA PHE A 31 27.26 15.71 5.40
C PHE A 31 27.58 14.47 6.25
N THR A 32 27.20 14.45 7.55
CA THR A 32 27.30 13.28 8.42
C THR A 32 26.15 12.29 8.25
N GLN A 33 25.01 12.72 7.70
CA GLN A 33 23.86 11.82 7.44
C GLN A 33 24.17 10.84 6.31
N LYS A 34 23.79 9.57 6.54
CA LYS A 34 23.91 8.53 5.52
C LYS A 34 22.98 8.83 4.33
N PRO A 35 23.45 8.64 3.09
CA PRO A 35 22.62 8.80 1.92
C PRO A 35 21.52 7.72 1.88
N LEU A 36 20.31 8.11 1.51
CA LEU A 36 19.17 7.20 1.31
C LEU A 36 18.77 7.19 -0.17
N TYR A 37 18.68 6.00 -0.72
CA TYR A 37 18.28 5.74 -2.10
C TYR A 37 16.80 5.43 -2.17
N LEU A 38 16.08 6.11 -3.06
CA LEU A 38 14.64 5.90 -3.27
C LEU A 38 14.41 4.87 -4.36
N SER A 39 13.61 3.86 -4.04
CA SER A 39 13.01 2.97 -5.04
C SER A 39 11.49 3.05 -4.99
N VAL A 40 10.87 2.94 -6.16
CA VAL A 40 9.42 3.06 -6.32
C VAL A 40 8.92 1.88 -7.13
N THR A 41 7.89 1.19 -6.63
CA THR A 41 7.10 0.24 -7.40
C THR A 41 5.68 0.75 -7.55
N THR A 42 5.08 0.45 -8.70
CA THR A 42 3.71 0.88 -9.04
C THR A 42 2.88 -0.33 -9.44
N ALA A 43 1.69 -0.43 -8.89
CA ALA A 43 0.73 -1.47 -9.22
C ALA A 43 -0.67 -0.89 -9.42
N LEU A 44 -1.48 -1.60 -10.21
CA LEU A 44 -2.90 -1.34 -10.38
C LEU A 44 -3.71 -2.46 -9.74
N PRO A 45 -4.88 -2.16 -9.18
CA PRO A 45 -5.80 -3.22 -8.76
C PRO A 45 -6.28 -4.02 -9.97
N ALA A 46 -6.32 -5.34 -9.83
CA ALA A 46 -6.49 -6.31 -10.93
C ALA A 46 -7.93 -6.46 -11.47
N SER A 47 -8.78 -5.49 -11.35
CA SER A 47 -10.21 -5.64 -11.42
C SER A 47 -10.91 -5.77 -12.77
N GLY A 48 -10.43 -5.11 -13.77
CA GLY A 48 -11.22 -4.98 -15.02
C GLY A 48 -10.84 -6.03 -16.06
N ILE A 49 -9.55 -6.22 -16.26
CA ILE A 49 -9.01 -6.99 -17.38
C ILE A 49 -9.26 -8.50 -17.23
N LEU A 50 -9.16 -9.01 -16.00
CA LEU A 50 -9.41 -10.44 -15.72
C LEU A 50 -10.90 -10.75 -15.74
N THR A 51 -11.74 -9.84 -15.24
CA THR A 51 -13.20 -9.97 -15.28
C THR A 51 -13.73 -9.97 -16.70
N ASP A 52 -13.18 -9.13 -17.58
CA ASP A 52 -13.63 -9.07 -18.98
C ASP A 52 -13.23 -10.31 -19.78
N LYS A 53 -12.05 -10.87 -19.53
CA LYS A 53 -11.65 -12.15 -20.12
C LYS A 53 -12.50 -13.31 -19.60
N ALA A 54 -12.84 -13.30 -18.33
CA ALA A 54 -13.68 -14.32 -17.73
C ALA A 54 -15.14 -14.23 -18.21
N LYS A 55 -15.68 -13.03 -18.49
CA LYS A 55 -17.01 -12.81 -19.10
C LYS A 55 -17.19 -13.48 -20.45
N ILE A 56 -16.09 -13.67 -21.21
CA ILE A 56 -16.13 -14.36 -22.51
C ILE A 56 -16.52 -15.82 -22.34
N PHE A 57 -16.19 -16.42 -21.20
CA PHE A 57 -16.45 -17.84 -20.93
C PHE A 57 -17.72 -18.08 -20.11
N ASN A 58 -18.12 -17.15 -19.25
CA ASN A 58 -19.33 -17.25 -18.43
C ASN A 58 -19.80 -15.89 -17.91
N ASN A 59 -21.03 -15.52 -18.19
CA ASN A 59 -21.63 -14.23 -17.75
C ASN A 59 -21.79 -14.12 -16.21
N ASN A 60 -21.77 -15.24 -15.47
CA ASN A 60 -21.91 -15.27 -14.02
C ASN A 60 -20.61 -15.03 -13.26
N ILE A 61 -19.47 -15.06 -13.92
CA ILE A 61 -18.14 -14.81 -13.32
C ILE A 61 -18.04 -13.40 -12.71
N GLN A 62 -18.92 -12.48 -13.08
CA GLN A 62 -18.99 -11.15 -12.45
C GLN A 62 -19.13 -11.19 -10.92
N GLY A 63 -19.77 -12.22 -10.38
CA GLY A 63 -19.93 -12.40 -8.94
C GLY A 63 -18.69 -12.89 -8.20
N LEU A 64 -17.78 -13.60 -8.90
CA LEU A 64 -16.56 -14.18 -8.32
C LEU A 64 -15.43 -13.18 -8.12
N TYR A 65 -15.39 -12.16 -8.97
CA TYR A 65 -14.42 -11.06 -8.90
C TYR A 65 -15.14 -9.72 -8.66
N PRO A 66 -16.02 -9.63 -7.64
CA PRO A 66 -16.69 -8.39 -7.40
C PRO A 66 -15.65 -7.36 -6.97
N SER A 67 -15.45 -6.38 -7.78
CA SER A 67 -14.89 -5.11 -7.34
C SER A 67 -13.41 -5.00 -6.98
N LEU A 68 -12.50 -5.90 -7.36
CA LEU A 68 -11.06 -5.68 -7.14
C LEU A 68 -10.46 -4.65 -8.12
N GLY A 69 -11.10 -3.55 -8.37
CA GLY A 69 -10.64 -2.52 -9.26
C GLY A 69 -11.28 -1.19 -9.10
N ASN A 70 -12.19 -1.15 -8.15
CA ASN A 70 -12.78 0.12 -7.77
C ASN A 70 -11.84 0.90 -6.85
N SER A 71 -12.09 2.20 -6.78
CA SER A 71 -11.48 3.12 -5.83
C SER A 71 -11.45 2.59 -4.39
N ASP A 72 -12.56 1.96 -3.95
CA ASP A 72 -12.77 1.45 -2.60
C ASP A 72 -11.90 0.25 -2.26
N ASP A 73 -11.51 -0.55 -3.26
CA ASP A 73 -10.62 -1.70 -3.03
C ASP A 73 -9.18 -1.26 -2.83
N LEU A 74 -8.78 -0.21 -3.52
CA LEU A 74 -7.48 0.40 -3.30
C LEU A 74 -7.35 0.96 -1.88
N ASP A 75 -8.43 1.52 -1.33
CA ASP A 75 -8.46 2.03 0.04
C ASP A 75 -8.36 0.90 1.07
N LYS A 76 -8.98 -0.27 0.82
CA LYS A 76 -8.81 -1.48 1.64
C LYS A 76 -7.36 -1.99 1.60
N ILE A 77 -6.76 -2.01 0.40
CA ILE A 77 -5.35 -2.39 0.22
C ILE A 77 -4.43 -1.42 0.95
N LEU A 78 -4.69 -0.12 0.88
CA LEU A 78 -3.94 0.90 1.61
C LEU A 78 -4.07 0.73 3.13
N GLY A 79 -5.27 0.41 3.63
CA GLY A 79 -5.48 0.08 5.05
C GLY A 79 -4.62 -1.10 5.49
N THR A 80 -4.61 -2.17 4.69
CA THR A 80 -3.75 -3.35 4.96
C THR A 80 -2.27 -3.03 4.86
N ALA A 81 -1.88 -2.17 3.92
CA ALA A 81 -0.49 -1.77 3.72
C ALA A 81 0.11 -1.01 4.90
N GLN A 82 -0.71 -0.45 5.77
CA GLN A 82 -0.28 0.25 6.98
C GLN A 82 -0.10 -0.67 8.19
N LEU A 83 -0.50 -1.94 8.08
CA LEU A 83 -0.38 -2.90 9.18
C LEU A 83 1.09 -3.33 9.38
N ASP A 84 1.47 -3.48 10.62
CA ASP A 84 2.83 -3.91 10.99
C ASP A 84 3.17 -5.30 10.46
N THR A 85 2.17 -6.16 10.30
CA THR A 85 2.33 -7.51 9.75
C THR A 85 3.01 -7.57 8.38
N VAL A 86 2.77 -6.58 7.52
CA VAL A 86 3.41 -6.49 6.21
C VAL A 86 4.91 -6.25 6.38
N PHE A 87 5.27 -5.26 7.21
CA PHE A 87 6.67 -4.87 7.44
C PHE A 87 7.44 -5.93 8.25
N ILE A 88 6.79 -6.56 9.22
CA ILE A 88 7.35 -7.70 9.97
C ILE A 88 7.70 -8.84 9.02
N ALA A 89 6.80 -9.24 8.14
CA ALA A 89 7.04 -10.32 7.20
C ALA A 89 8.21 -10.01 6.26
N VAL A 90 8.30 -8.79 5.73
CA VAL A 90 9.41 -8.36 4.87
C VAL A 90 10.72 -8.28 5.67
N ALA A 91 10.69 -7.73 6.88
CA ALA A 91 11.86 -7.66 7.76
C ALA A 91 12.44 -9.05 8.08
N MET A 92 11.57 -10.03 8.30
CA MET A 92 11.98 -11.44 8.52
C MET A 92 12.56 -12.07 7.26
N THR A 93 11.96 -11.82 6.09
CA THR A 93 12.42 -12.40 4.83
C THR A 93 13.82 -11.93 4.42
N TYR A 94 14.14 -10.67 4.71
CA TYR A 94 15.42 -10.05 4.35
C TYR A 94 16.41 -9.93 5.50
N ASN A 95 16.11 -10.48 6.67
CA ASN A 95 16.95 -10.39 7.88
C ASN A 95 17.40 -8.95 8.18
N LEU A 96 16.43 -8.00 8.12
CA LEU A 96 16.74 -6.57 8.18
C LEU A 96 17.39 -6.13 9.49
N TRP A 97 17.32 -6.91 10.56
CA TRP A 97 18.02 -6.62 11.82
C TRP A 97 19.55 -6.60 11.65
N ASP A 98 20.11 -7.45 10.79
CA ASP A 98 21.54 -7.45 10.48
C ASP A 98 21.91 -6.19 9.67
N HIS A 99 21.09 -5.83 8.69
CA HIS A 99 21.28 -4.63 7.87
C HIS A 99 21.20 -3.33 8.69
N TYR A 100 20.22 -3.24 9.60
CA TYR A 100 20.05 -2.08 10.48
C TYR A 100 20.90 -2.16 11.76
N LYS A 101 21.69 -3.21 11.96
CA LYS A 101 22.59 -3.42 13.11
C LYS A 101 21.86 -3.37 14.45
N ILE A 102 20.77 -4.12 14.57
CA ILE A 102 20.00 -4.23 15.81
C ILE A 102 20.56 -5.36 16.65
N GLU A 103 21.20 -5.04 17.79
CA GLU A 103 21.87 -6.00 18.66
C GLU A 103 20.91 -6.74 19.60
N ASP A 104 19.83 -6.09 20.01
CA ASP A 104 18.84 -6.63 20.96
C ASP A 104 17.97 -7.71 20.27
N LYS A 105 18.24 -8.97 20.57
CA LYS A 105 17.58 -10.14 19.97
C LYS A 105 16.06 -10.15 20.16
N GLU A 106 15.55 -9.65 21.30
CA GLU A 106 14.10 -9.62 21.55
C GLU A 106 13.38 -8.57 20.71
N LYS A 107 14.09 -7.49 20.34
CA LYS A 107 13.54 -6.37 19.57
C LYS A 107 13.94 -6.36 18.09
N GLN A 108 14.74 -7.32 17.63
CA GLN A 108 15.26 -7.38 16.26
C GLN A 108 14.15 -7.26 15.22
N ILE A 109 13.12 -8.09 15.31
CA ILE A 109 12.02 -8.11 14.34
C ILE A 109 11.16 -6.83 14.43
N PRO A 110 10.61 -6.44 15.59
CA PRO A 110 9.75 -5.27 15.65
C PRO A 110 10.48 -3.97 15.35
N GLN A 111 11.73 -3.81 15.75
CA GLN A 111 12.51 -2.61 15.45
C GLN A 111 12.87 -2.52 13.97
N SER A 112 13.29 -3.62 13.34
CA SER A 112 13.59 -3.63 11.90
C SER A 112 12.34 -3.35 11.05
N ALA A 113 11.19 -3.91 11.43
CA ALA A 113 9.92 -3.62 10.80
C ALA A 113 9.51 -2.14 10.96
N ALA A 114 9.70 -1.57 12.15
CA ALA A 114 9.42 -0.15 12.41
C ALA A 114 10.32 0.79 11.60
N ILE A 115 11.61 0.46 11.47
CA ILE A 115 12.55 1.21 10.64
C ILE A 115 12.13 1.13 9.17
N LEU A 116 11.83 -0.07 8.64
CA LEU A 116 11.35 -0.24 7.28
C LEU A 116 10.06 0.55 7.05
N LYS A 117 9.11 0.49 7.98
CA LYS A 117 7.85 1.24 7.91
C LYS A 117 8.07 2.75 7.87
N SER A 118 8.95 3.28 8.72
CA SER A 118 9.30 4.71 8.74
C SER A 118 10.02 5.17 7.46
N ASN A 119 10.75 4.28 6.84
CA ASN A 119 11.45 4.49 5.59
C ASN A 119 10.62 4.12 4.36
N SER A 120 9.32 3.86 4.53
CA SER A 120 8.40 3.51 3.45
C SER A 120 7.26 4.50 3.38
N LYS A 121 6.76 4.74 2.18
CA LYS A 121 5.53 5.53 1.95
C LYS A 121 4.67 4.83 0.91
N ILE A 122 3.50 4.38 1.35
CA ILE A 122 2.52 3.70 0.50
C ILE A 122 1.33 4.63 0.33
N PHE A 123 0.95 4.90 -0.90
CA PHE A 123 -0.12 5.84 -1.19
C PHE A 123 -0.75 5.57 -2.56
N ARG A 124 -1.97 6.05 -2.73
CA ARG A 124 -2.68 6.07 -4.01
C ARG A 124 -2.25 7.30 -4.81
N SER A 125 -1.93 7.12 -6.10
CA SER A 125 -1.71 8.23 -7.01
C SER A 125 -3.03 8.83 -7.49
N GLU A 126 -2.96 10.02 -8.08
CA GLU A 126 -4.13 10.69 -8.71
C GLU A 126 -4.73 9.86 -9.85
N TYR A 127 -3.95 8.95 -10.43
CA TYR A 127 -4.36 8.05 -11.51
C TYR A 127 -4.94 6.72 -11.02
N GLY A 128 -5.15 6.56 -9.71
CA GLY A 128 -5.69 5.32 -9.15
C GLY A 128 -4.69 4.17 -9.06
N GLU A 129 -3.39 4.45 -9.10
CA GLU A 129 -2.31 3.48 -8.90
C GLU A 129 -1.90 3.38 -7.43
N LEU A 130 -1.50 2.19 -7.00
CA LEU A 130 -0.79 1.99 -5.75
C LEU A 130 0.70 2.25 -5.96
N LYS A 131 1.26 3.24 -5.24
CA LYS A 131 2.69 3.54 -5.26
C LYS A 131 3.32 3.23 -3.92
N ILE A 132 4.37 2.41 -3.95
CA ILE A 132 5.19 2.06 -2.78
C ILE A 132 6.57 2.64 -2.98
N ARG A 133 6.93 3.59 -2.11
CA ARG A 133 8.25 4.22 -2.05
C ARG A 133 8.99 3.68 -0.86
N VAL A 134 10.21 3.23 -1.08
CA VAL A 134 11.10 2.77 -0.01
C VAL A 134 12.44 3.50 -0.12
N TRP A 135 12.91 4.00 1.01
CA TRP A 135 14.22 4.60 1.16
C TRP A 135 15.11 3.67 1.96
N ASP A 136 16.28 3.35 1.43
CA ASP A 136 17.28 2.56 2.14
C ASP A 136 18.70 3.09 1.89
N THR A 137 19.62 2.76 2.78
CA THR A 137 21.04 3.11 2.65
C THR A 137 21.74 2.28 1.58
N ASP A 138 21.23 1.09 1.29
CA ASP A 138 21.69 0.25 0.20
C ASP A 138 20.80 0.42 -1.04
N LYS A 139 21.39 0.94 -2.12
CA LYS A 139 20.71 1.16 -3.40
C LYS A 139 20.15 -0.12 -4.03
N ASN A 140 20.72 -1.29 -3.74
CA ASN A 140 20.30 -2.57 -4.29
C ASN A 140 19.22 -3.24 -3.43
N LEU A 141 19.20 -2.96 -2.13
CA LEU A 141 18.20 -3.48 -1.19
C LEU A 141 16.88 -2.70 -1.29
N ALA A 142 16.92 -1.38 -1.47
CA ALA A 142 15.73 -0.55 -1.57
C ALA A 142 14.67 -1.06 -2.58
N PRO A 143 15.03 -1.44 -3.83
CA PRO A 143 14.05 -1.99 -4.78
C PRO A 143 13.53 -3.37 -4.37
N GLN A 144 14.36 -4.20 -3.76
CA GLN A 144 13.94 -5.51 -3.28
C GLN A 144 12.87 -5.35 -2.19
N LEU A 145 13.07 -4.45 -1.24
CA LEU A 145 12.11 -4.15 -0.19
C LEU A 145 10.80 -3.59 -0.74
N ALA A 146 10.85 -2.67 -1.71
CA ALA A 146 9.66 -2.11 -2.32
C ALA A 146 8.83 -3.18 -3.05
N ASN A 147 9.48 -4.06 -3.82
CA ASN A 147 8.81 -5.16 -4.51
C ASN A 147 8.29 -6.20 -3.50
N ALA A 148 9.04 -6.52 -2.46
CA ALA A 148 8.63 -7.48 -1.42
C ALA A 148 7.40 -6.99 -0.64
N ILE A 149 7.29 -5.69 -0.34
CA ILE A 149 6.10 -5.11 0.27
C ILE A 149 4.89 -5.32 -0.66
N LEU A 150 5.05 -5.05 -1.95
CA LEU A 150 3.97 -5.25 -2.94
C LEU A 150 3.55 -6.72 -3.03
N GLU A 151 4.50 -7.63 -3.13
CA GLU A 151 4.23 -9.08 -3.17
C GLU A 151 3.52 -9.56 -1.89
N LYS A 152 3.93 -9.06 -0.73
CA LYS A 152 3.30 -9.40 0.54
C LYS A 152 1.85 -8.91 0.61
N LEU A 153 1.59 -7.69 0.15
CA LEU A 153 0.22 -7.16 0.05
C LEU A 153 -0.64 -8.02 -0.88
N ASN A 154 -0.13 -8.34 -2.06
CA ASN A 154 -0.83 -9.23 -2.99
C ASN A 154 -1.16 -10.59 -2.34
N SER A 155 -0.20 -11.22 -1.68
CA SER A 155 -0.35 -12.50 -0.98
C SER A 155 -1.40 -12.44 0.15
N ILE A 156 -1.43 -11.36 0.94
CA ILE A 156 -2.42 -11.18 2.01
C ILE A 156 -3.83 -11.10 1.42
N HIS A 157 -4.03 -10.27 0.41
CA HIS A 157 -5.35 -10.11 -0.21
C HIS A 157 -5.80 -11.35 -0.97
N GLN A 158 -4.90 -12.06 -1.63
CA GLN A 158 -5.18 -13.39 -2.21
C GLN A 158 -5.64 -14.38 -1.14
N SER A 159 -4.99 -14.40 0.02
CA SER A 159 -5.36 -15.30 1.12
C SER A 159 -6.74 -14.97 1.70
N VAL A 160 -7.06 -13.69 1.84
CA VAL A 160 -8.38 -13.22 2.30
C VAL A 160 -9.46 -13.60 1.29
N ALA A 161 -9.22 -13.38 0.00
CA ALA A 161 -10.14 -13.76 -1.07
C ALA A 161 -10.36 -15.28 -1.11
N ALA A 162 -9.29 -16.07 -1.00
CA ALA A 162 -9.37 -17.52 -0.97
C ALA A 162 -10.17 -18.05 0.24
N ALA A 163 -9.97 -17.46 1.43
CA ALA A 163 -10.73 -17.82 2.62
C ALA A 163 -12.24 -17.54 2.46
N SER A 164 -12.59 -16.38 1.89
CA SER A 164 -13.97 -16.02 1.57
C SER A 164 -14.59 -16.99 0.56
N ASN A 165 -13.90 -17.24 -0.55
CA ASN A 165 -14.37 -18.14 -1.61
C ASN A 165 -14.56 -19.58 -1.10
N LYS A 166 -13.67 -20.05 -0.22
CA LYS A 166 -13.80 -21.36 0.41
C LYS A 166 -15.07 -21.46 1.24
N SER A 167 -15.37 -20.45 2.07
CA SER A 167 -16.58 -20.42 2.90
C SER A 167 -17.85 -20.44 2.03
N VAL A 168 -17.88 -19.66 0.95
CA VAL A 168 -19.01 -19.67 0.01
C VAL A 168 -19.15 -21.01 -0.67
N LEU A 169 -18.04 -21.61 -1.12
CA LEU A 169 -18.04 -22.94 -1.76
C LEU A 169 -18.62 -24.03 -0.84
N GLU A 170 -18.22 -24.04 0.43
CA GLU A 170 -18.76 -24.98 1.43
C GLU A 170 -20.27 -24.77 1.63
N THR A 171 -20.69 -23.50 1.70
CA THR A 171 -22.14 -23.16 1.82
C THR A 171 -22.93 -23.64 0.60
N LEU A 172 -22.42 -23.39 -0.63
CA LEU A 172 -23.08 -23.82 -1.87
C LEU A 172 -23.18 -25.35 -1.94
N LYS A 173 -22.13 -26.10 -1.58
CA LYS A 173 -22.17 -27.56 -1.51
C LYS A 173 -23.22 -28.07 -0.53
N ASN A 174 -23.27 -27.47 0.68
CA ASN A 174 -24.25 -27.84 1.70
C ASN A 174 -25.68 -27.55 1.25
N GLU A 175 -25.93 -26.40 0.61
CA GLU A 175 -27.26 -26.06 0.10
C GLU A 175 -27.69 -26.98 -1.08
N LYS A 176 -26.76 -27.32 -1.96
CA LYS A 176 -26.99 -28.30 -3.03
C LYS A 176 -27.40 -29.66 -2.46
N ASP A 177 -26.67 -30.15 -1.43
CA ASP A 177 -26.97 -31.44 -0.77
C ASP A 177 -28.33 -31.42 -0.08
N LYS A 178 -28.69 -30.31 0.61
CA LYS A 178 -30.04 -30.14 1.21
C LYS A 178 -31.12 -30.19 0.14
N LEU A 179 -30.89 -29.53 -1.00
CA LEU A 179 -31.81 -29.52 -2.12
C LEU A 179 -31.98 -30.93 -2.65
N GLY A 180 -30.91 -31.72 -2.81
CA GLY A 180 -30.94 -33.14 -3.23
C GLY A 180 -31.80 -33.97 -2.30
N LYS A 181 -31.52 -33.91 -0.99
CA LYS A 181 -32.32 -34.64 0.02
C LYS A 181 -33.80 -34.25 0.00
N LYS A 182 -34.12 -33.00 -0.25
CA LYS A 182 -35.50 -32.53 -0.34
C LYS A 182 -36.20 -33.08 -1.59
N ILE A 183 -35.51 -33.18 -2.71
CA ILE A 183 -36.03 -33.77 -3.93
C ILE A 183 -36.27 -35.26 -3.72
N ASP A 184 -35.31 -35.98 -3.15
CA ASP A 184 -35.41 -37.40 -2.85
C ASP A 184 -36.62 -37.72 -1.92
N SER A 185 -36.80 -36.87 -0.89
CA SER A 185 -37.93 -37.01 0.04
C SER A 185 -39.27 -36.75 -0.63
N LEU A 186 -39.38 -35.81 -1.56
CA LEU A 186 -40.58 -35.55 -2.34
C LEU A 186 -40.90 -36.66 -3.32
N MET A 187 -39.86 -37.23 -3.95
CA MET A 187 -40.01 -38.36 -4.86
C MET A 187 -40.41 -39.65 -4.12
N SER A 188 -39.82 -39.92 -2.97
CA SER A 188 -40.14 -41.12 -2.15
C SER A 188 -41.50 -41.03 -1.45
N SER A 189 -41.97 -39.82 -1.09
CA SER A 189 -43.26 -39.65 -0.43
C SER A 189 -44.49 -39.85 -1.34
N GLY A 190 -44.32 -40.14 -2.62
CA GLY A 190 -45.40 -40.34 -3.58
C GLY A 190 -46.24 -39.09 -3.91
N GLN A 191 -45.91 -37.96 -3.33
CA GLN A 191 -46.58 -36.67 -3.59
C GLN A 191 -46.41 -36.21 -5.05
N ALA A 192 -45.28 -36.59 -5.67
CA ALA A 192 -45.04 -36.31 -7.08
C ALA A 192 -46.06 -37.05 -8.00
N ARG A 193 -46.62 -38.18 -7.58
CA ARG A 193 -47.66 -38.92 -8.32
C ARG A 193 -49.03 -38.30 -8.30
N LYS A 194 -49.31 -37.35 -7.36
CA LYS A 194 -50.59 -36.68 -7.19
C LYS A 194 -50.72 -35.36 -7.96
N LEU A 195 -49.61 -34.91 -8.58
CA LEU A 195 -49.59 -33.67 -9.37
C LEU A 195 -50.00 -33.99 -10.82
N PRO A 196 -50.72 -33.11 -11.52
CA PRO A 196 -50.95 -33.24 -12.95
C PRO A 196 -49.63 -33.35 -13.72
N VAL A 197 -49.60 -34.17 -14.76
CA VAL A 197 -48.38 -34.48 -15.55
C VAL A 197 -47.68 -33.20 -16.05
N SER A 198 -48.44 -32.16 -16.39
CA SER A 198 -47.92 -30.85 -16.82
C SER A 198 -47.23 -30.06 -15.70
N SER A 199 -47.65 -30.20 -14.46
CA SER A 199 -47.03 -29.55 -13.31
C SER A 199 -45.83 -30.33 -12.78
N SER A 200 -45.80 -31.66 -12.91
CA SER A 200 -44.68 -32.51 -12.51
C SER A 200 -43.43 -32.32 -13.41
N THR A 201 -43.64 -32.19 -14.73
CA THR A 201 -42.57 -31.88 -15.68
C THR A 201 -41.98 -30.45 -15.48
N ALA A 202 -42.84 -29.45 -15.26
CA ALA A 202 -42.41 -28.10 -14.97
C ALA A 202 -41.60 -28.01 -13.65
N THR A 203 -42.04 -28.76 -12.63
CA THR A 203 -41.35 -28.81 -11.34
C THR A 203 -39.96 -29.52 -11.48
N ALA A 204 -39.92 -30.64 -12.21
CA ALA A 204 -38.67 -31.36 -12.46
C ALA A 204 -37.65 -30.50 -13.24
N SER A 205 -38.09 -29.77 -14.26
CA SER A 205 -37.21 -28.88 -15.03
C SER A 205 -36.70 -27.70 -14.18
N LEU A 206 -37.51 -27.17 -13.29
CA LEU A 206 -37.13 -26.10 -12.33
C LEU A 206 -36.03 -26.63 -11.36
N TRP A 207 -36.19 -27.83 -10.85
CA TRP A 207 -35.19 -28.43 -9.96
C TRP A 207 -33.90 -28.74 -10.71
N ALA A 208 -33.97 -29.26 -11.92
CA ALA A 208 -32.81 -29.53 -12.77
C ALA A 208 -32.02 -28.23 -13.05
N SER A 209 -32.74 -27.16 -13.40
CA SER A 209 -32.08 -25.84 -13.63
C SER A 209 -31.41 -25.29 -12.39
N LYS A 210 -32.01 -25.46 -11.19
CA LYS A 210 -31.38 -25.08 -9.93
C LYS A 210 -30.14 -25.89 -9.62
N PHE A 211 -30.16 -27.19 -9.84
CA PHE A 211 -28.97 -28.03 -9.68
C PHE A 211 -27.83 -27.58 -10.59
N GLN A 212 -28.15 -27.31 -11.86
CA GLN A 212 -27.17 -26.81 -12.82
C GLN A 212 -26.56 -25.46 -12.33
N GLN A 213 -27.40 -24.53 -11.84
CA GLN A 213 -26.91 -23.26 -11.28
C GLN A 213 -25.96 -23.45 -10.09
N TYR A 214 -26.26 -24.41 -9.18
CA TYR A 214 -25.33 -24.74 -8.08
C TYR A 214 -24.03 -25.33 -8.60
N ASP A 215 -24.06 -26.22 -9.59
CA ASP A 215 -22.86 -26.84 -10.17
C ASP A 215 -21.99 -25.80 -10.88
N ASP A 216 -22.60 -24.92 -11.65
CA ASP A 216 -21.90 -23.83 -12.33
C ASP A 216 -21.18 -22.90 -11.30
N LEU A 217 -21.92 -22.49 -10.24
CA LEU A 217 -21.33 -21.67 -9.17
C LEU A 217 -20.22 -22.39 -8.41
N ILE A 218 -20.42 -23.67 -8.05
CA ILE A 218 -19.41 -24.49 -7.38
C ILE A 218 -18.15 -24.59 -8.24
N GLY A 219 -18.31 -24.81 -9.55
CA GLY A 219 -17.21 -24.85 -10.51
C GLY A 219 -16.45 -23.53 -10.59
N GLU A 220 -17.16 -22.42 -10.62
CA GLU A 220 -16.58 -21.08 -10.64
C GLU A 220 -15.76 -20.78 -9.37
N TYR A 221 -16.34 -21.03 -8.18
CA TYR A 221 -15.62 -20.80 -6.91
C TYR A 221 -14.42 -21.74 -6.75
N GLN A 222 -14.53 -22.99 -7.23
CA GLN A 222 -13.41 -23.91 -7.24
C GLN A 222 -12.28 -23.41 -8.14
N LEU A 223 -12.60 -22.95 -9.35
CA LEU A 223 -11.63 -22.35 -10.27
C LEU A 223 -10.92 -21.14 -9.66
N ALA A 224 -11.67 -20.26 -8.96
CA ALA A 224 -11.10 -19.11 -8.29
C ALA A 224 -10.13 -19.50 -7.16
N LEU A 225 -10.40 -20.59 -6.44
CA LEU A 225 -9.51 -21.13 -5.42
C LEU A 225 -8.23 -21.74 -6.01
N ASP A 226 -8.35 -22.43 -7.13
CA ASP A 226 -7.24 -23.12 -7.79
C ASP A 226 -6.30 -22.14 -8.51
N THR A 227 -6.86 -21.12 -9.15
CA THR A 227 -6.08 -20.12 -9.94
C THR A 227 -5.44 -19.03 -9.10
N LYS A 228 -5.96 -18.74 -7.88
CA LYS A 228 -5.48 -17.68 -6.97
C LYS A 228 -5.10 -16.40 -7.74
N PRO A 229 -6.04 -15.72 -8.37
CA PRO A 229 -5.75 -14.59 -9.23
C PRO A 229 -5.04 -13.47 -8.46
N ASP A 230 -4.15 -12.76 -9.14
CA ASP A 230 -3.48 -11.61 -8.57
C ASP A 230 -4.48 -10.48 -8.27
N VAL A 231 -4.34 -9.89 -7.10
CA VAL A 231 -5.15 -8.73 -6.65
C VAL A 231 -4.55 -7.43 -7.13
N LEU A 232 -3.22 -7.43 -7.28
CA LEU A 232 -2.45 -6.28 -7.75
C LEU A 232 -1.63 -6.67 -8.99
N VAL A 233 -1.83 -5.95 -10.08
CA VAL A 233 -1.03 -6.08 -11.30
C VAL A 233 0.13 -5.12 -11.24
N VAL A 234 1.35 -5.63 -11.30
CA VAL A 234 2.56 -4.81 -11.30
C VAL A 234 2.70 -4.07 -12.63
N VAL A 235 2.63 -2.74 -12.60
CA VAL A 235 2.85 -1.87 -13.76
C VAL A 235 4.33 -1.59 -13.92
N GLU A 236 4.99 -1.25 -12.80
CA GLU A 236 6.42 -0.95 -12.79
C GLU A 236 7.05 -1.58 -11.55
N LYS A 237 8.08 -2.42 -11.79
CA LYS A 237 8.93 -2.95 -10.71
C LYS A 237 9.92 -1.89 -10.25
N ALA A 238 10.14 -1.86 -8.94
CA ALA A 238 11.15 -1.00 -8.35
C ALA A 238 12.54 -1.31 -8.90
N ARG A 239 13.32 -0.26 -9.16
CA ARG A 239 14.71 -0.33 -9.66
C ARG A 239 15.65 0.41 -8.74
N ALA A 240 16.92 0.06 -8.77
CA ALA A 240 17.96 0.72 -8.01
C ALA A 240 18.17 2.17 -8.52
N ALA A 241 18.15 3.12 -7.59
CA ALA A 241 18.45 4.51 -7.92
C ALA A 241 19.95 4.72 -8.07
N GLU A 242 20.35 5.49 -9.07
CA GLU A 242 21.76 5.84 -9.28
C GLU A 242 22.26 6.88 -8.27
N LYS A 243 21.37 7.79 -7.86
CA LYS A 243 21.70 8.91 -6.97
C LYS A 243 20.84 8.85 -5.69
N PRO A 244 21.37 9.27 -4.55
CA PRO A 244 20.61 9.35 -3.32
C PRO A 244 19.54 10.43 -3.41
N ASP A 245 18.34 10.15 -2.87
CA ASP A 245 17.21 11.09 -2.79
C ASP A 245 17.29 11.98 -1.54
N LYS A 246 17.81 11.44 -0.43
CA LYS A 246 17.96 12.15 0.85
C LYS A 246 19.39 12.01 1.39
N PRO A 247 19.87 13.01 2.15
CA PRO A 247 19.31 14.36 2.32
C PRO A 247 19.48 15.19 1.05
N GLN A 248 18.51 16.07 0.76
CA GLN A 248 18.60 17.01 -0.38
C GLN A 248 19.53 18.19 0.00
N ARG A 249 20.82 17.92 0.00
CA ARG A 249 21.88 18.79 0.55
C ARG A 249 21.77 20.23 0.08
N LEU A 250 21.65 20.45 -1.22
CA LEU A 250 21.57 21.80 -1.79
C LEU A 250 20.32 22.54 -1.32
N LYS A 251 19.15 21.88 -1.31
CA LYS A 251 17.89 22.52 -0.87
C LYS A 251 17.93 22.89 0.61
N LEU A 252 18.51 22.05 1.46
CA LEU A 252 18.67 22.32 2.89
C LEU A 252 19.60 23.52 3.13
N LEU A 253 20.73 23.60 2.41
CA LEU A 253 21.65 24.73 2.52
C LEU A 253 21.02 26.06 2.06
N ILE A 254 20.28 26.04 0.94
CA ILE A 254 19.55 27.22 0.45
C ILE A 254 18.48 27.67 1.47
N ALA A 255 17.67 26.73 1.97
CA ALA A 255 16.65 27.02 2.96
C ALA A 255 17.27 27.61 4.24
N THR A 256 18.39 27.03 4.71
CA THR A 256 19.13 27.56 5.88
C THR A 256 19.65 28.97 5.62
N ALA A 257 20.21 29.26 4.45
CA ALA A 257 20.70 30.58 4.08
C ALA A 257 19.56 31.65 4.17
N VAL A 258 18.38 31.32 3.62
CA VAL A 258 17.22 32.23 3.64
C VAL A 258 16.73 32.46 5.08
N ILE A 259 16.55 31.37 5.85
CA ILE A 259 16.04 31.46 7.22
C ILE A 259 17.03 32.21 8.11
N SER A 260 18.33 31.92 8.02
CA SER A 260 19.36 32.61 8.82
C SER A 260 19.52 34.06 8.43
N PHE A 261 19.33 34.41 7.15
CA PHE A 261 19.27 35.82 6.72
C PHE A 261 18.11 36.58 7.37
N LEU A 262 16.88 36.01 7.30
CA LEU A 262 15.71 36.64 7.93
C LEU A 262 15.88 36.78 9.44
N PHE A 263 16.41 35.77 10.10
CA PHE A 263 16.68 35.79 11.53
C PHE A 263 17.72 36.85 11.89
N SER A 264 18.84 36.93 11.17
CA SER A 264 19.90 37.89 11.41
C SER A 264 19.42 39.33 11.17
N PHE A 265 18.55 39.56 10.19
CA PHE A 265 17.92 40.85 9.93
C PHE A 265 17.01 41.30 11.07
N LEU A 266 16.14 40.37 11.56
CA LEU A 266 15.30 40.65 12.73
C LEU A 266 16.12 40.96 13.98
N LEU A 267 17.21 40.24 14.18
CA LEU A 267 18.13 40.45 15.31
C LEU A 267 18.82 41.81 15.20
N ALA A 268 19.26 42.22 14.00
CA ALA A 268 19.82 43.54 13.75
C ALA A 268 18.81 44.67 14.05
N LEU A 269 17.56 44.53 13.64
CA LEU A 269 16.48 45.47 13.97
C LEU A 269 16.24 45.58 15.47
N PHE A 270 16.23 44.45 16.16
CA PHE A 270 16.03 44.42 17.62
C PHE A 270 17.18 45.12 18.37
N LEU A 271 18.42 44.85 18.00
CA LEU A 271 19.59 45.44 18.59
C LEU A 271 19.67 46.97 18.31
N GLU A 272 19.31 47.41 17.11
CA GLU A 272 19.24 48.84 16.78
C GLU A 272 18.17 49.56 17.59
N ARG A 273 16.99 48.96 17.77
CA ARG A 273 15.93 49.52 18.65
C ARG A 273 16.38 49.63 20.11
N ARG A 274 17.08 48.60 20.61
CA ARG A 274 17.61 48.61 21.98
C ARG A 274 18.65 49.73 22.17
N LYS A 275 19.54 49.92 21.22
CA LYS A 275 20.58 50.93 21.26
C LYS A 275 20.00 52.36 21.26
N ARG A 276 18.91 52.61 20.54
CA ARG A 276 18.19 53.89 20.50
C ARG A 276 17.39 54.19 21.77
N ARG A 277 17.12 53.22 22.62
CA ARG A 277 16.41 53.42 23.90
C ARG A 277 17.36 53.71 25.07
N VAL A 278 18.64 53.48 24.89
CA VAL A 278 19.68 53.68 25.93
C VAL A 278 20.46 54.98 25.71
N LEU A 279 20.27 55.61 24.57
CA LEU A 279 20.73 56.97 24.26
C LEU A 279 19.56 57.96 24.40
#